data_8f55392424bb99d54dd206694bdf5e4f
#
_entry.id   8f55392424bb99d54dd206694bdf5e4f
#
_cell.length_a   1.000
_cell.length_b   1.000
_cell.length_c   1.000
_cell.angle_alpha   90.00
_cell.angle_beta   90.00
_cell.angle_gamma   90.00
#
_symmetry.space_group_name_H-M   'P 1'
#
loop_
_entity.id
_entity.type
_entity.pdbx_description
1 polymer ?
#
loop_
_entity_poly.entity_id
_entity_poly.type
_entity_poly.pdbx_seq_one_letter_code
_entity_poly.pdbx_strand_id
1 'polypeptide(L)'
;MKTITACDLGIEVTDALGVFRWLLASFLMGKRIRSAVAVEAYRILVDQKGLDTPLKLARTSHSTLIRLLGQVGYARYDQSTARRLLGLSKKVEAELDAQLDALREASNAEGFKRWLLSFEGVGPKTVEIFMREGLGQLTMLHGH
;
A
#
# COMPACT_ATOMS: atom_id res chain seq x y z
N MET A 1 -8.52 -8.28 -19.50
CA MET A 1 -8.23 -8.41 -18.07
C MET A 1 -8.68 -7.17 -17.32
N LYS A 2 -9.41 -7.36 -16.24
CA LYS A 2 -9.89 -6.23 -15.46
C LYS A 2 -8.76 -5.66 -14.60
N THR A 3 -8.58 -4.34 -14.70
CA THR A 3 -7.67 -3.63 -13.81
C THR A 3 -8.38 -3.38 -12.47
N ILE A 4 -7.73 -3.78 -11.37
CA ILE A 4 -8.26 -3.54 -10.03
C ILE A 4 -8.04 -2.08 -9.66
N THR A 5 -9.11 -1.42 -9.25
CA THR A 5 -9.07 -0.02 -8.82
C THR A 5 -9.21 0.08 -7.30
N ALA A 6 -8.90 1.25 -6.75
CA ALA A 6 -9.12 1.51 -5.32
C ALA A 6 -10.59 1.33 -4.95
N CYS A 7 -11.48 1.80 -5.81
CA CYS A 7 -12.93 1.67 -5.61
C CYS A 7 -13.35 0.20 -5.49
N ASP A 8 -12.74 -0.69 -6.29
CA ASP A 8 -13.04 -2.13 -6.23
C ASP A 8 -12.75 -2.71 -4.85
N LEU A 9 -11.80 -2.13 -4.12
CA LEU A 9 -11.41 -2.58 -2.78
C LEU A 9 -12.08 -1.76 -1.68
N GLY A 10 -12.95 -0.84 -2.03
CA GLY A 10 -13.61 0.03 -1.06
C GLY A 10 -12.68 1.09 -0.48
N ILE A 11 -11.62 1.45 -1.21
CA ILE A 11 -10.64 2.44 -0.75
C ILE A 11 -10.93 3.79 -1.38
N GLU A 12 -11.01 4.83 -0.55
CA GLU A 12 -11.07 6.21 -1.01
C GLU A 12 -9.71 6.86 -0.75
N VAL A 13 -9.01 7.26 -1.81
CA VAL A 13 -7.67 7.82 -1.71
C VAL A 13 -7.77 9.34 -1.53
N THR A 14 -8.37 9.75 -0.41
CA THR A 14 -8.64 11.15 -0.12
C THR A 14 -7.91 11.65 1.14
N ASP A 15 -7.41 10.74 1.95
CA ASP A 15 -6.69 11.08 3.18
C ASP A 15 -5.52 10.12 3.39
N ALA A 16 -4.78 10.33 4.47
CA ALA A 16 -3.60 9.53 4.78
C ALA A 16 -3.92 8.04 4.91
N LEU A 17 -5.04 7.69 5.52
CA LEU A 17 -5.41 6.28 5.68
C LEU A 17 -5.75 5.64 4.34
N GLY A 18 -6.46 6.36 3.48
CA GLY A 18 -6.76 5.88 2.12
C GLY A 18 -5.48 5.68 1.31
N VAL A 19 -4.54 6.62 1.43
CA VAL A 19 -3.24 6.50 0.77
C VAL A 19 -2.50 5.25 1.25
N PHE A 20 -2.47 5.03 2.57
CA PHE A 20 -1.84 3.84 3.13
C PHE A 20 -2.48 2.55 2.59
N ARG A 21 -3.81 2.48 2.63
CA ARG A 21 -4.52 1.28 2.17
C ARG A 21 -4.28 1.02 0.69
N TRP A 22 -4.28 2.07 -0.12
CA TRP A 22 -4.02 1.92 -1.55
C TRP A 22 -2.57 1.56 -1.83
N LEU A 23 -1.63 2.11 -1.06
CA LEU A 23 -0.23 1.72 -1.17
C LEU A 23 -0.04 0.25 -0.79
N LEU A 24 -0.70 -0.20 0.28
CA LEU A 24 -0.66 -1.60 0.69
C LEU A 24 -1.17 -2.52 -0.43
N ALA A 25 -2.33 -2.19 -1.00
CA ALA A 25 -2.91 -2.96 -2.09
C ALA A 25 -1.98 -2.94 -3.32
N SER A 26 -1.43 -1.78 -3.66
CA SER A 26 -0.52 -1.63 -4.79
C SER A 26 0.75 -2.46 -4.60
N PHE A 27 1.27 -2.49 -3.38
CA PHE A 27 2.43 -3.31 -3.04
C PHE A 27 2.14 -4.79 -3.28
N LEU A 28 0.99 -5.26 -2.79
CA LEU A 28 0.60 -6.66 -2.96
C LEU A 28 0.40 -7.03 -4.43
N MET A 29 -0.23 -6.13 -5.20
CA MET A 29 -0.50 -6.35 -6.62
C MET A 29 0.73 -6.17 -7.51
N GLY A 30 1.77 -5.51 -7.01
CA GLY A 30 3.00 -5.26 -7.77
C GLY A 30 3.92 -6.45 -7.86
N LYS A 31 3.57 -7.58 -7.25
CA LYS A 31 4.37 -8.80 -7.29
C LYS A 31 3.94 -9.70 -8.43
N ARG A 32 4.80 -10.69 -8.74
CA ARG A 32 4.46 -11.72 -9.73
C ARG A 32 3.52 -12.74 -9.10
N ILE A 33 2.33 -12.27 -8.80
CA ILE A 33 1.30 -13.09 -8.18
C ILE A 33 -0.02 -12.73 -8.84
N ARG A 34 -0.96 -13.67 -8.87
CA ARG A 34 -2.24 -13.40 -9.52
C ARG A 34 -2.98 -12.30 -8.77
N SER A 35 -3.66 -11.42 -9.53
CA SER A 35 -4.41 -10.33 -8.94
C SER A 35 -5.44 -10.81 -7.91
N ALA A 36 -6.08 -11.94 -8.17
CA ALA A 36 -7.05 -12.49 -7.24
C ALA A 36 -6.41 -12.84 -5.89
N VAL A 37 -5.19 -13.35 -5.88
CA VAL A 37 -4.47 -13.66 -4.65
C VAL A 37 -4.10 -12.39 -3.90
N ALA A 38 -3.64 -11.37 -4.62
CA ALA A 38 -3.28 -10.09 -4.02
C ALA A 38 -4.51 -9.42 -3.38
N VAL A 39 -5.64 -9.43 -4.08
CA VAL A 39 -6.90 -8.87 -3.55
C VAL A 39 -7.33 -9.63 -2.31
N GLU A 40 -7.25 -10.94 -2.33
CA GLU A 40 -7.61 -11.77 -1.18
C GLU A 40 -6.70 -11.48 0.02
N ALA A 41 -5.40 -11.31 -0.23
CA ALA A 41 -4.46 -10.94 0.83
C ALA A 41 -4.84 -9.60 1.45
N TYR A 42 -5.15 -8.60 0.62
CA TYR A 42 -5.59 -7.30 1.11
C TYR A 42 -6.84 -7.44 1.99
N ARG A 43 -7.83 -8.18 1.52
CA ARG A 43 -9.08 -8.35 2.26
C ARG A 43 -8.89 -9.07 3.59
N ILE A 44 -8.04 -10.08 3.62
CA ILE A 44 -7.74 -10.76 4.88
C ILE A 44 -7.07 -9.82 5.86
N LEU A 45 -6.04 -9.10 5.40
CA LEU A 45 -5.29 -8.22 6.30
C LEU A 45 -6.14 -7.04 6.79
N VAL A 46 -6.83 -6.37 5.89
CA VAL A 46 -7.54 -5.13 6.21
C VAL A 46 -8.97 -5.38 6.63
N ASP A 47 -9.75 -6.10 5.83
CA ASP A 47 -11.19 -6.25 6.10
C ASP A 47 -11.47 -7.25 7.21
N GLN A 48 -10.77 -8.37 7.24
CA GLN A 48 -11.02 -9.41 8.23
C GLN A 48 -10.25 -9.21 9.52
N LYS A 49 -8.96 -8.86 9.43
CA LYS A 49 -8.13 -8.69 10.62
C LYS A 49 -8.03 -7.25 11.12
N GLY A 50 -8.60 -6.32 10.39
CA GLY A 50 -8.66 -4.93 10.83
C GLY A 50 -7.33 -4.20 10.82
N LEU A 51 -6.35 -4.67 10.04
CA LEU A 51 -5.04 -4.04 9.96
C LEU A 51 -5.09 -2.87 8.97
N ASP A 52 -5.97 -1.93 9.22
CA ASP A 52 -6.34 -0.87 8.31
C ASP A 52 -5.61 0.46 8.54
N THR A 53 -4.67 0.47 9.47
CA THR A 53 -3.81 1.63 9.71
C THR A 53 -2.35 1.18 9.73
N PRO A 54 -1.41 2.11 9.41
CA PRO A 54 0.02 1.76 9.47
C PRO A 54 0.44 1.23 10.84
N LEU A 55 -0.07 1.85 11.90
CA LEU A 55 0.31 1.46 13.26
C LEU A 55 -0.17 0.05 13.60
N LYS A 56 -1.40 -0.29 13.24
CA LYS A 56 -1.94 -1.64 13.50
C LYS A 56 -1.14 -2.70 12.76
N LEU A 57 -0.80 -2.44 11.50
CA LEU A 57 0.01 -3.37 10.71
C LEU A 57 1.42 -3.49 11.31
N ALA A 58 2.03 -2.36 11.66
CA ALA A 58 3.38 -2.34 12.23
C ALA A 58 3.48 -3.12 13.55
N ARG A 59 2.39 -3.19 14.29
CA ARG A 59 2.33 -3.92 15.58
C ARG A 59 2.02 -5.41 15.43
N THR A 60 1.72 -5.86 14.22
CA THR A 60 1.42 -7.28 13.97
C THR A 60 2.73 -8.06 13.94
N SER A 61 2.74 -9.24 14.55
CA SER A 61 3.95 -10.06 14.56
C SER A 61 4.26 -10.61 13.17
N HIS A 62 5.56 -10.79 12.89
CA HIS A 62 6.02 -11.37 11.65
C HIS A 62 5.39 -12.74 11.40
N SER A 63 5.34 -13.59 12.44
CA SER A 63 4.76 -14.93 12.32
C SER A 63 3.28 -14.90 11.99
N THR A 64 2.54 -13.94 12.53
CA THR A 64 1.11 -13.79 12.22
C THR A 64 0.94 -13.42 10.73
N LEU A 65 1.76 -12.48 10.23
CA LEU A 65 1.68 -12.10 8.83
C LEU A 65 2.04 -13.26 7.90
N ILE A 66 3.08 -14.04 8.24
CA ILE A 66 3.43 -15.22 7.45
C ILE A 66 2.23 -16.17 7.36
N ARG A 67 1.60 -16.43 8.49
CA ARG A 67 0.45 -17.34 8.53
C ARG A 67 -0.70 -16.84 7.66
N LEU A 68 -1.02 -15.55 7.77
CA LEU A 68 -2.11 -14.96 6.99
C LEU A 68 -1.82 -15.00 5.50
N LEU A 69 -0.59 -14.63 5.11
CA LEU A 69 -0.20 -14.65 3.70
C LEU A 69 -0.17 -16.09 3.13
N GLY A 70 0.26 -17.05 3.94
CA GLY A 70 0.26 -18.45 3.54
C GLY A 70 -1.13 -18.98 3.24
N GLN A 71 -2.16 -18.48 3.95
CA GLN A 71 -3.54 -18.90 3.73
C GLN A 71 -4.07 -18.54 2.35
N VAL A 72 -3.52 -17.51 1.71
CA VAL A 72 -4.01 -17.02 0.42
C VAL A 72 -3.10 -17.35 -0.75
N GLY A 73 -2.04 -18.11 -0.52
CA GLY A 73 -1.21 -18.60 -1.61
C GLY A 73 0.13 -17.91 -1.82
N TYR A 74 0.62 -17.16 -0.83
CA TYR A 74 1.93 -16.53 -0.89
C TYR A 74 3.09 -17.48 -0.56
N ALA A 75 2.82 -18.74 -0.37
CA ALA A 75 3.72 -19.81 0.09
C ALA A 75 5.23 -19.53 0.05
N ARG A 76 5.80 -19.32 -1.15
CA ARG A 76 7.23 -19.06 -1.33
C ARG A 76 7.67 -17.70 -0.84
N TYR A 77 6.76 -16.72 -0.89
CA TYR A 77 7.07 -15.32 -0.68
C TYR A 77 6.52 -14.78 0.62
N ASP A 78 5.95 -15.67 1.46
CA ASP A 78 5.29 -15.23 2.69
C ASP A 78 6.25 -14.54 3.66
N GLN A 79 7.46 -15.08 3.85
CA GLN A 79 8.44 -14.49 4.77
C GLN A 79 8.95 -13.14 4.30
N SER A 80 9.36 -13.04 3.04
CA SER A 80 9.86 -11.78 2.50
C SER A 80 8.76 -10.72 2.43
N THR A 81 7.55 -11.12 2.05
CA THR A 81 6.42 -10.21 1.97
C THR A 81 6.04 -9.71 3.37
N ALA A 82 5.99 -10.60 4.36
CA ALA A 82 5.69 -10.21 5.74
C ALA A 82 6.72 -9.20 6.26
N ARG A 83 8.00 -9.45 6.04
CA ARG A 83 9.06 -8.52 6.46
C ARG A 83 8.89 -7.15 5.80
N ARG A 84 8.62 -7.16 4.49
CA ARG A 84 8.46 -5.91 3.73
C ARG A 84 7.20 -5.15 4.13
N LEU A 85 6.13 -5.85 4.47
CA LEU A 85 4.91 -5.21 4.96
C LEU A 85 5.15 -4.50 6.29
N LEU A 86 5.91 -5.12 7.19
CA LEU A 86 6.27 -4.48 8.46
C LEU A 86 7.11 -3.23 8.21
N GLY A 87 8.10 -3.31 7.31
CA GLY A 87 8.93 -2.17 6.95
C GLY A 87 8.12 -1.05 6.31
N LEU A 88 7.21 -1.43 5.40
CA LEU A 88 6.33 -0.48 4.73
C LEU A 88 5.46 0.27 5.75
N SER A 89 4.83 -0.46 6.65
CA SER A 89 3.93 0.16 7.62
C SER A 89 4.66 1.10 8.57
N LYS A 90 5.86 0.72 9.01
CA LYS A 90 6.68 1.57 9.88
C LYS A 90 7.11 2.85 9.17
N LYS A 91 7.54 2.74 7.92
CA LYS A 91 7.98 3.89 7.13
C LYS A 91 6.81 4.83 6.83
N VAL A 92 5.64 4.28 6.49
CA VAL A 92 4.44 5.09 6.27
C VAL A 92 4.06 5.83 7.54
N GLU A 93 4.05 5.14 8.68
CA GLU A 93 3.71 5.76 9.96
C GLU A 93 4.65 6.92 10.29
N ALA A 94 5.93 6.77 9.98
CA ALA A 94 6.93 7.78 10.32
C ALA A 94 6.96 8.95 9.32
N GLU A 95 6.66 8.71 8.03
CA GLU A 95 7.01 9.68 6.98
C GLU A 95 5.86 10.15 6.11
N LEU A 96 4.71 9.46 6.11
CA LEU A 96 3.65 9.77 5.15
C LEU A 96 3.11 11.19 5.28
N ASP A 97 2.87 11.65 6.50
CA ASP A 97 2.29 12.98 6.69
C ASP A 97 3.19 14.07 6.11
N ALA A 98 4.50 13.98 6.36
CA ALA A 98 5.46 14.93 5.80
C ALA A 98 5.50 14.86 4.27
N GLN A 99 5.40 13.66 3.70
CA GLN A 99 5.40 13.49 2.25
C GLN A 99 4.13 14.06 1.61
N LEU A 100 2.98 13.88 2.26
CA LEU A 100 1.74 14.44 1.76
C LEU A 100 1.76 15.97 1.84
N ASP A 101 2.30 16.52 2.92
CA ASP A 101 2.44 17.97 3.05
C ASP A 101 3.33 18.55 1.96
N ALA A 102 4.47 17.91 1.70
CA ALA A 102 5.37 18.34 0.64
C ALA A 102 4.72 18.25 -0.74
N LEU A 103 3.95 17.20 -0.98
CA LEU A 103 3.22 17.04 -2.24
C LEU A 103 2.20 18.14 -2.44
N ARG A 104 1.45 18.46 -1.39
CA ARG A 104 0.41 19.48 -1.45
C ARG A 104 1.00 20.88 -1.67
N GLU A 105 2.11 21.18 -0.98
CA GLU A 105 2.75 22.50 -1.07
C GLU A 105 3.41 22.76 -2.41
N ALA A 106 4.12 21.74 -2.93
CA ALA A 106 4.95 21.89 -4.12
C ALA A 106 4.39 21.23 -5.37
N SER A 107 3.30 20.46 -5.24
CA SER A 107 2.76 19.63 -6.32
C SER A 107 3.85 18.75 -6.96
N ASN A 108 4.77 18.24 -6.13
CA ASN A 108 5.95 17.56 -6.61
C ASN A 108 5.73 16.04 -6.66
N ALA A 109 5.09 15.58 -7.74
CA ALA A 109 4.82 14.17 -7.93
C ALA A 109 6.12 13.34 -8.03
N GLU A 110 7.17 13.91 -8.59
CA GLU A 110 8.45 13.20 -8.74
C GLU A 110 9.09 12.90 -7.38
N GLY A 111 9.02 13.84 -6.45
CA GLY A 111 9.50 13.62 -5.08
C GLY A 111 8.74 12.50 -4.38
N PHE A 112 7.42 12.47 -4.56
CA PHE A 112 6.59 11.43 -3.99
C PHE A 112 6.93 10.06 -4.59
N LYS A 113 7.12 9.99 -5.91
CA LYS A 113 7.53 8.75 -6.58
C LYS A 113 8.87 8.24 -6.06
N ARG A 114 9.84 9.14 -5.85
CA ARG A 114 11.14 8.77 -5.29
C ARG A 114 10.98 8.20 -3.89
N TRP A 115 10.11 8.78 -3.10
CA TRP A 115 9.82 8.27 -1.76
C TRP A 115 9.24 6.85 -1.84
N LEU A 116 8.27 6.63 -2.74
CA LEU A 116 7.70 5.29 -2.92
C LEU A 116 8.77 4.27 -3.30
N LEU A 117 9.69 4.65 -4.20
CA LEU A 117 10.76 3.75 -4.64
C LEU A 117 11.80 3.48 -3.55
N SER A 118 11.80 4.25 -2.47
CA SER A 118 12.72 4.04 -1.36
C SER A 118 12.31 2.88 -0.43
N PHE A 119 11.08 2.38 -0.58
CA PHE A 119 10.62 1.24 0.23
C PHE A 119 11.21 -0.06 -0.32
N GLU A 120 11.64 -0.94 0.59
CA GLU A 120 12.09 -2.27 0.18
C GLU A 120 10.94 -3.02 -0.50
N GLY A 121 11.19 -3.56 -1.67
CA GLY A 121 10.18 -4.34 -2.40
C GLY A 121 9.22 -3.52 -3.24
N VAL A 122 9.36 -2.19 -3.26
CA VAL A 122 8.56 -1.32 -4.13
C VAL A 122 9.40 -0.98 -5.36
N GLY A 123 8.94 -1.43 -6.51
CA GLY A 123 9.58 -1.15 -7.79
C GLY A 123 8.66 -0.35 -8.71
N PRO A 124 9.07 -0.16 -9.99
CA PRO A 124 8.27 0.61 -10.94
C PRO A 124 6.85 0.10 -11.11
N LYS A 125 6.63 -1.20 -11.02
CA LYS A 125 5.29 -1.79 -11.19
C LYS A 125 4.35 -1.34 -10.07
N THR A 126 4.82 -1.38 -8.83
CA THR A 126 4.03 -0.93 -7.68
C THR A 126 3.71 0.56 -7.80
N VAL A 127 4.71 1.36 -8.17
CA VAL A 127 4.52 2.81 -8.35
C VAL A 127 3.49 3.07 -9.46
N GLU A 128 3.58 2.35 -10.58
CA GLU A 128 2.63 2.48 -11.67
C GLU A 128 1.20 2.21 -11.20
N ILE A 129 0.99 1.13 -10.47
CA ILE A 129 -0.34 0.79 -9.94
C ILE A 129 -0.84 1.88 -9.00
N PHE A 130 0.01 2.32 -8.07
CA PHE A 130 -0.36 3.35 -7.10
C PHE A 130 -0.74 4.64 -7.80
N MET A 131 0.07 5.09 -8.76
CA MET A 131 -0.10 6.39 -9.41
C MET A 131 -1.34 6.46 -10.30
N ARG A 132 -1.95 5.34 -10.62
CA ARG A 132 -3.19 5.37 -11.40
C ARG A 132 -4.29 6.17 -10.73
N GLU A 133 -4.30 6.24 -9.39
CA GLU A 133 -5.40 6.86 -8.66
C GLU A 133 -4.98 7.80 -7.54
N GLY A 134 -3.82 7.54 -6.92
CA GLY A 134 -3.50 8.16 -5.65
C GLY A 134 -3.31 9.66 -5.69
N LEU A 135 -2.43 10.16 -6.54
CA LEU A 135 -2.00 11.56 -6.48
C LEU A 135 -3.00 12.54 -7.09
N GLY A 136 -3.74 12.10 -8.11
CA GLY A 136 -4.72 12.98 -8.77
C GLY A 136 -5.76 13.51 -7.80
N GLN A 137 -6.33 12.64 -6.99
CA GLN A 137 -7.34 13.02 -6.02
C GLN A 137 -6.78 13.90 -4.92
N LEU A 138 -5.58 13.58 -4.42
CA LEU A 138 -4.93 14.36 -3.37
C LEU A 138 -4.61 15.77 -3.86
N THR A 139 -4.12 15.88 -5.08
CA THR A 139 -3.80 17.18 -5.68
C THR A 139 -5.06 18.01 -5.89
N MET A 140 -6.13 17.40 -6.38
CA MET A 140 -7.39 18.08 -6.62
C MET A 140 -8.02 18.60 -5.34
N LEU A 141 -8.00 17.80 -4.27
CA LEU A 141 -8.59 18.20 -3.00
C LEU A 141 -7.86 19.39 -2.39
N HIS A 142 -6.59 19.56 -2.70
CA HIS A 142 -5.77 20.61 -2.13
C HIS A 142 -5.59 21.80 -3.04
N GLY A 143 -5.95 21.68 -4.30
CA GLY A 143 -5.78 22.71 -5.31
C GLY A 143 -6.83 23.82 -5.26
N HIS A 144 -7.60 23.87 -4.21
CA HIS A 144 -8.62 24.91 -4.05
C HIS A 144 -8.28 25.85 -2.92
#